data_173dd881853a14fbadaf8c745e36565a
#
_entry.id   173dd881853a14fbadaf8c745e36565a
#
_cell.length_a   1.000
_cell.length_b   1.000
_cell.length_c   1.000
_cell.angle_alpha   90.00
_cell.angle_beta   90.00
_cell.angle_gamma   90.00
#
_symmetry.space_group_name_H-M   'P 1'
#
loop_
_entity.id
_entity.type
_entity.pdbx_description
1 polymer ?
#
loop_
_entity_poly.entity_id
_entity_poly.type
_entity_poly.pdbx_seq_one_letter_code
_entity_poly.pdbx_strand_id
1 'polypeptide(L)'
;MHKGVCKFLVLSAVFWAAGLCLYAQDKPKTEPDDERIVVNTDLIDVPVVVTDGVGKLVKGLKASDFKVFEDGVEQEIAEFRTSTEPFDVALLLDTSGSTRSELNLIRRAASRFIASLRDGDRVGMIAFRTDTVAGRSKAAVDLLTAITGDRRALNQALDSVATSNGTPYYDALLGAAERLLKGGGENRRRVLVVLGDGVDSTSESVFQEVEDELLPLGIAVYFIRVDTRPFLEENLLGDCQFAMRFSVAQLRRYYSSLGARAERSMDFCKLGDFERLAVSKRLYELADEEMAKLAKATGGRVFPASDLTEAGAAFASIAEDIGTTYSLGYYSSNEKRDGKFRRIRVELKDKAGKFGVRAREGYTAPAN
;
A
#
# COMPACT_ATOMS: atom_id res chain seq x y z
N MET A 1 -20.48 9.43 -79.22
CA MET A 1 -19.77 10.17 -80.27
C MET A 1 -18.32 9.88 -80.17
N HIS A 2 -17.81 9.21 -81.12
CA HIS A 2 -16.56 9.27 -81.90
C HIS A 2 -15.27 8.95 -81.10
N LYS A 3 -14.74 7.79 -81.38
CA LYS A 3 -13.70 7.44 -82.42
C LYS A 3 -12.31 7.76 -81.91
N GLY A 4 -11.29 6.90 -81.92
CA GLY A 4 -10.99 5.83 -82.82
C GLY A 4 -9.49 5.55 -82.68
N VAL A 5 -9.16 4.29 -82.76
CA VAL A 5 -8.32 3.76 -83.83
C VAL A 5 -6.83 4.13 -83.71
N CYS A 6 -5.92 3.28 -83.62
CA CYS A 6 -5.47 2.05 -84.30
C CYS A 6 -3.94 2.07 -84.44
N LYS A 7 -3.30 0.89 -84.24
CA LYS A 7 -2.21 0.29 -85.09
C LYS A 7 -0.80 0.90 -84.97
N PHE A 8 0.34 0.17 -84.93
CA PHE A 8 0.87 -1.04 -85.65
C PHE A 8 2.18 -1.45 -84.95
N LEU A 9 2.35 -2.66 -84.60
CA LEU A 9 3.31 -3.63 -85.08
C LEU A 9 4.60 -3.10 -85.70
N VAL A 10 5.79 -3.59 -85.24
CA VAL A 10 6.80 -4.27 -86.05
C VAL A 10 7.74 -5.08 -85.16
N LEU A 11 7.93 -6.34 -85.56
CA LEU A 11 8.93 -7.33 -85.15
C LEU A 11 10.36 -6.85 -85.40
N SER A 12 11.31 -7.24 -84.59
CA SER A 12 12.57 -7.81 -85.07
C SER A 12 13.26 -8.62 -83.97
N ALA A 13 13.40 -9.86 -84.24
CA ALA A 13 14.31 -10.84 -83.58
C ALA A 13 15.74 -10.64 -84.04
N VAL A 14 16.67 -10.60 -83.10
CA VAL A 14 18.07 -11.05 -83.37
C VAL A 14 18.62 -11.79 -82.17
N PHE A 15 19.05 -13.01 -82.48
CA PHE A 15 19.82 -13.90 -81.63
C PHE A 15 21.18 -13.31 -81.22
N TRP A 16 21.70 -13.68 -80.04
CA TRP A 16 23.01 -14.34 -79.84
C TRP A 16 23.37 -14.43 -78.35
N ALA A 17 23.40 -15.58 -77.82
CA ALA A 17 24.54 -16.42 -77.37
C ALA A 17 25.07 -16.16 -75.97
N ALA A 18 24.83 -17.13 -75.17
CA ALA A 18 25.73 -17.76 -74.20
C ALA A 18 26.65 -16.91 -73.32
N GLY A 19 26.35 -16.93 -72.05
CA GLY A 19 27.25 -16.63 -70.96
C GLY A 19 26.69 -17.21 -69.68
N LEU A 20 27.00 -18.48 -69.39
CA LEU A 20 26.84 -19.11 -68.11
C LEU A 20 27.77 -18.41 -67.11
N CYS A 21 27.28 -17.46 -66.33
CA CYS A 21 27.90 -17.06 -65.09
C CYS A 21 27.19 -17.82 -63.97
N LEU A 22 27.87 -18.78 -63.43
CA LEU A 22 27.57 -19.42 -62.16
C LEU A 22 27.72 -18.37 -61.07
N TYR A 23 26.61 -17.71 -60.66
CA TYR A 23 26.56 -17.02 -59.41
C TYR A 23 26.43 -18.05 -58.30
N ALA A 24 27.54 -18.29 -57.61
CA ALA A 24 27.52 -18.95 -56.33
C ALA A 24 26.69 -18.05 -55.39
N GLN A 25 25.48 -18.48 -55.04
CA GLN A 25 24.72 -17.89 -53.95
C GLN A 25 25.44 -18.25 -52.66
N ASP A 26 26.21 -17.28 -52.13
CA ASP A 26 26.57 -17.30 -50.72
C ASP A 26 25.29 -17.31 -49.90
N LYS A 27 25.04 -18.43 -49.22
CA LYS A 27 24.04 -18.49 -48.17
C LYS A 27 24.42 -17.42 -47.14
N PRO A 28 23.48 -16.53 -46.73
CA PRO A 28 23.78 -15.67 -45.62
C PRO A 28 24.10 -16.57 -44.43
N LYS A 29 25.29 -16.36 -43.83
CA LYS A 29 25.61 -16.87 -42.50
C LYS A 29 24.51 -16.39 -41.59
N THR A 30 23.64 -17.28 -41.11
CA THR A 30 22.83 -17.10 -39.95
C THR A 30 23.81 -16.85 -38.80
N GLU A 31 23.94 -15.59 -38.37
CA GLU A 31 24.51 -15.29 -37.08
C GLU A 31 23.68 -16.06 -36.07
N PRO A 32 24.32 -16.67 -35.07
CA PRO A 32 23.52 -17.28 -33.99
C PRO A 32 22.63 -16.22 -33.42
N ASP A 33 21.32 -16.48 -33.42
CA ASP A 33 20.32 -15.74 -32.70
C ASP A 33 20.83 -15.68 -31.25
N ASP A 34 21.36 -14.54 -30.87
CA ASP A 34 21.68 -14.25 -29.49
C ASP A 34 20.31 -14.21 -28.78
N GLU A 35 19.80 -15.38 -28.36
CA GLU A 35 18.68 -15.49 -27.46
C GLU A 35 19.06 -14.65 -26.23
N ARG A 36 18.75 -13.38 -26.28
CA ARG A 36 18.70 -12.55 -25.07
C ARG A 36 17.67 -13.20 -24.19
N ILE A 37 18.12 -14.09 -23.32
CA ILE A 37 17.35 -14.52 -22.17
C ILE A 37 17.12 -13.25 -21.36
N VAL A 38 16.00 -12.58 -21.60
CA VAL A 38 15.52 -11.51 -20.71
C VAL A 38 15.06 -12.22 -19.45
N VAL A 39 16.01 -12.47 -18.56
CA VAL A 39 15.68 -12.91 -17.20
C VAL A 39 15.04 -11.70 -16.52
N ASN A 40 13.72 -11.61 -16.62
CA ASN A 40 12.94 -10.59 -15.95
C ASN A 40 12.79 -11.02 -14.48
N THR A 41 13.88 -10.91 -13.72
CA THR A 41 13.89 -11.17 -12.28
C THR A 41 13.53 -9.89 -11.56
N ASP A 42 12.33 -9.86 -10.98
CA ASP A 42 11.87 -8.73 -10.16
C ASP A 42 12.72 -8.67 -8.89
N LEU A 43 13.30 -7.52 -8.59
CA LEU A 43 14.00 -7.28 -7.33
C LEU A 43 12.98 -7.27 -6.18
N ILE A 44 13.18 -8.17 -5.22
CA ILE A 44 12.34 -8.25 -4.02
C ILE A 44 12.94 -7.35 -2.94
N ASP A 45 12.27 -6.24 -2.65
CA ASP A 45 12.69 -5.30 -1.61
C ASP A 45 12.09 -5.71 -0.25
N VAL A 46 12.95 -5.77 0.78
CA VAL A 46 12.60 -6.20 2.13
C VAL A 46 13.01 -5.12 3.12
N PRO A 47 12.07 -4.27 3.56
CA PRO A 47 12.33 -3.33 4.64
C PRO A 47 12.56 -4.09 5.95
N VAL A 48 13.63 -3.71 6.67
CA VAL A 48 14.05 -4.38 7.91
C VAL A 48 14.33 -3.37 9.01
N VAL A 49 13.72 -3.56 10.15
CA VAL A 49 14.01 -2.82 11.38
C VAL A 49 14.66 -3.77 12.38
N VAL A 50 15.75 -3.31 12.99
CA VAL A 50 16.49 -4.08 14.00
C VAL A 50 16.44 -3.34 15.33
N THR A 51 16.08 -4.08 16.39
CA THR A 51 16.08 -3.57 17.77
C THR A 51 17.01 -4.42 18.65
N ASP A 52 17.57 -3.80 19.67
CA ASP A 52 18.30 -4.55 20.73
C ASP A 52 17.34 -5.22 21.71
N GLY A 53 17.89 -5.91 22.72
CA GLY A 53 17.12 -6.64 23.72
C GLY A 53 16.24 -5.77 24.62
N VAL A 54 16.39 -4.44 24.60
CA VAL A 54 15.54 -3.46 25.30
C VAL A 54 14.61 -2.69 24.36
N GLY A 55 14.58 -3.08 23.07
CA GLY A 55 13.69 -2.48 22.06
C GLY A 55 14.24 -1.21 21.41
N LYS A 56 15.49 -0.82 21.67
CA LYS A 56 16.11 0.34 21.03
C LYS A 56 16.56 0.01 19.61
N LEU A 57 16.33 0.93 18.68
CA LEU A 57 16.69 0.79 17.26
C LEU A 57 18.21 0.72 17.07
N VAL A 58 18.67 -0.24 16.29
CA VAL A 58 20.08 -0.50 15.99
C VAL A 58 20.44 0.10 14.64
N LYS A 59 21.47 0.96 14.66
CA LYS A 59 22.01 1.65 13.47
C LYS A 59 23.40 1.10 13.12
N GLY A 60 23.85 1.37 11.87
CA GLY A 60 25.23 1.08 11.45
C GLY A 60 25.51 -0.36 11.06
N LEU A 61 24.48 -1.21 10.89
CA LEU A 61 24.63 -2.54 10.33
C LEU A 61 24.97 -2.48 8.83
N LYS A 62 25.67 -3.50 8.34
CA LYS A 62 26.09 -3.68 6.94
C LYS A 62 25.34 -4.85 6.32
N ALA A 63 25.33 -4.93 4.99
CA ALA A 63 24.74 -6.07 4.27
C ALA A 63 25.28 -7.42 4.79
N SER A 64 26.59 -7.48 5.12
CA SER A 64 27.24 -8.68 5.66
C SER A 64 26.70 -9.16 7.00
N ASP A 65 25.99 -8.29 7.76
CA ASP A 65 25.40 -8.65 9.05
C ASP A 65 24.07 -9.40 8.90
N PHE A 66 23.49 -9.41 7.70
CA PHE A 66 22.17 -9.98 7.44
C PHE A 66 22.25 -11.30 6.66
N LYS A 67 21.23 -12.13 6.86
CA LYS A 67 20.83 -13.25 6.02
C LYS A 67 19.37 -13.14 5.67
N VAL A 68 19.06 -13.35 4.41
CA VAL A 68 17.67 -13.38 3.90
C VAL A 68 17.35 -14.80 3.45
N PHE A 69 16.19 -15.29 3.81
CA PHE A 69 15.70 -16.61 3.40
C PHE A 69 14.33 -16.46 2.73
N GLU A 70 14.16 -17.12 1.59
CA GLU A 70 12.87 -17.30 0.94
C GLU A 70 12.48 -18.77 0.99
N ASP A 71 11.32 -19.10 1.56
CA ASP A 71 10.84 -20.48 1.77
C ASP A 71 11.90 -21.41 2.40
N GLY A 72 12.77 -20.84 3.24
CA GLY A 72 13.87 -21.54 3.92
C GLY A 72 15.19 -21.62 3.15
N VAL A 73 15.23 -21.16 1.90
CA VAL A 73 16.45 -21.10 1.07
C VAL A 73 17.13 -19.74 1.24
N GLU A 74 18.43 -19.74 1.62
CA GLU A 74 19.20 -18.50 1.75
C GLU A 74 19.34 -17.82 0.38
N GLN A 75 19.07 -16.49 0.35
CA GLN A 75 19.14 -15.65 -0.86
C GLN A 75 20.33 -14.71 -0.77
N GLU A 76 20.95 -14.42 -1.90
CA GLU A 76 22.02 -13.43 -2.00
C GLU A 76 21.43 -12.01 -1.97
N ILE A 77 21.95 -11.16 -1.06
CA ILE A 77 21.56 -9.76 -1.00
C ILE A 77 22.24 -9.02 -2.15
N ALA A 78 21.47 -8.67 -3.18
CA ALA A 78 21.94 -7.95 -4.35
C ALA A 78 22.00 -6.43 -4.12
N GLU A 79 21.05 -5.88 -3.33
CA GLU A 79 21.03 -4.48 -2.96
C GLU A 79 20.91 -4.31 -1.45
N PHE A 80 21.64 -3.34 -0.93
CA PHE A 80 21.57 -2.95 0.48
C PHE A 80 21.48 -1.44 0.58
N ARG A 81 20.40 -0.97 1.19
CA ARG A 81 20.20 0.46 1.47
C ARG A 81 20.14 0.69 2.96
N THR A 82 20.83 1.72 3.39
CA THR A 82 20.83 2.14 4.79
C THR A 82 19.71 3.14 5.06
N SER A 83 19.48 3.40 6.33
CA SER A 83 18.49 4.38 6.79
C SER A 83 18.76 5.83 6.38
N THR A 84 19.86 6.12 5.69
CA THR A 84 20.21 7.51 5.27
C THR A 84 19.51 7.94 3.98
N GLU A 85 19.01 7.00 3.19
CA GLU A 85 18.31 7.34 1.95
C GLU A 85 16.92 7.94 2.22
N PRO A 86 16.52 8.96 1.45
CA PRO A 86 15.22 9.59 1.60
C PRO A 86 14.09 8.64 1.19
N PHE A 87 12.90 8.88 1.73
CA PHE A 87 11.72 8.07 1.46
C PHE A 87 10.51 8.90 1.09
N ASP A 88 9.50 8.22 0.56
CA ASP A 88 8.20 8.76 0.25
C ASP A 88 7.18 8.19 1.25
N VAL A 89 6.45 9.08 1.90
CA VAL A 89 5.38 8.75 2.84
C VAL A 89 4.04 9.02 2.19
N ALA A 90 3.17 8.01 2.14
CA ALA A 90 1.74 8.23 2.01
C ALA A 90 1.15 8.37 3.42
N LEU A 91 0.55 9.50 3.73
CA LEU A 91 -0.10 9.77 5.01
C LEU A 91 -1.61 9.75 4.82
N LEU A 92 -2.29 8.77 5.44
CA LEU A 92 -3.74 8.67 5.48
C LEU A 92 -4.24 9.17 6.84
N LEU A 93 -5.13 10.15 6.81
CA LEU A 93 -5.73 10.76 7.99
C LEU A 93 -7.22 10.40 8.06
N ASP A 94 -7.62 9.72 9.11
CA ASP A 94 -9.02 9.51 9.42
C ASP A 94 -9.65 10.80 9.94
N THR A 95 -10.53 11.36 9.15
CA THR A 95 -11.26 12.59 9.42
C THR A 95 -12.77 12.35 9.51
N SER A 96 -13.16 11.16 9.91
CA SER A 96 -14.55 10.75 10.10
C SER A 96 -15.26 11.55 11.20
N GLY A 97 -16.56 11.37 11.31
CA GLY A 97 -17.40 12.13 12.24
C GLY A 97 -17.02 12.01 13.71
N SER A 98 -16.46 10.87 14.13
CA SER A 98 -15.95 10.62 15.48
C SER A 98 -14.76 11.52 15.86
N THR A 99 -14.01 12.01 14.88
CA THR A 99 -12.84 12.87 15.08
C THR A 99 -13.14 14.36 14.89
N ARG A 100 -14.40 14.73 14.67
CA ARG A 100 -14.80 16.11 14.33
C ARG A 100 -14.35 17.16 15.34
N SER A 101 -14.53 16.91 16.64
CA SER A 101 -14.11 17.83 17.72
C SER A 101 -12.59 17.95 17.83
N GLU A 102 -11.85 17.01 17.25
CA GLU A 102 -10.41 16.84 17.42
C GLU A 102 -9.61 17.08 16.13
N LEU A 103 -10.27 17.56 15.07
CA LEU A 103 -9.63 17.81 13.77
C LEU A 103 -8.36 18.67 13.89
N ASN A 104 -8.35 19.63 14.82
CA ASN A 104 -7.17 20.45 15.10
C ASN A 104 -6.02 19.65 15.74
N LEU A 105 -6.32 18.58 16.48
CA LEU A 105 -5.30 17.68 17.02
C LEU A 105 -4.68 16.85 15.90
N ILE A 106 -5.50 16.30 14.98
CA ILE A 106 -5.02 15.60 13.79
C ILE A 106 -4.09 16.49 12.98
N ARG A 107 -4.52 17.71 12.65
CA ARG A 107 -3.69 18.68 11.90
C ARG A 107 -2.36 18.96 12.59
N ARG A 108 -2.37 19.23 13.89
CA ARG A 108 -1.15 19.49 14.67
C ARG A 108 -0.22 18.28 14.73
N ALA A 109 -0.77 17.08 14.94
CA ALA A 109 0.00 15.84 14.99
C ALA A 109 0.67 15.56 13.64
N ALA A 110 -0.09 15.65 12.53
CA ALA A 110 0.42 15.49 11.17
C ALA A 110 1.46 16.56 10.81
N SER A 111 1.23 17.84 11.17
CA SER A 111 2.20 18.92 10.93
C SER A 111 3.52 18.69 11.68
N ARG A 112 3.48 18.23 12.93
CA ARG A 112 4.69 17.86 13.68
C ARG A 112 5.42 16.68 13.05
N PHE A 113 4.68 15.67 12.58
CA PHE A 113 5.27 14.55 11.85
C PHE A 113 5.98 15.03 10.59
N ILE A 114 5.33 15.83 9.76
CA ILE A 114 5.91 16.43 8.56
C ILE A 114 7.18 17.23 8.88
N ALA A 115 7.17 18.00 9.98
CA ALA A 115 8.33 18.77 10.43
C ALA A 115 9.48 17.89 10.96
N SER A 116 9.21 16.68 11.44
CA SER A 116 10.23 15.74 11.94
C SER A 116 10.93 14.95 10.83
N LEU A 117 10.41 14.95 9.62
CA LEU A 117 11.01 14.28 8.47
C LEU A 117 12.24 15.01 7.99
N ARG A 118 13.20 14.24 7.44
CA ARG A 118 14.49 14.76 6.98
C ARG A 118 14.36 15.54 5.66
N ASP A 119 15.40 16.32 5.38
CA ASP A 119 15.55 16.92 4.05
C ASP A 119 15.64 15.82 2.99
N GLY A 120 14.87 16.00 1.92
CA GLY A 120 14.73 15.00 0.84
C GLY A 120 13.58 14.00 1.01
N ASP A 121 13.04 13.82 2.22
CA ASP A 121 11.81 13.03 2.41
C ASP A 121 10.60 13.78 1.83
N ARG A 122 9.68 13.03 1.21
CA ARG A 122 8.46 13.56 0.58
C ARG A 122 7.22 12.95 1.19
N VAL A 123 6.12 13.69 1.18
CA VAL A 123 4.83 13.24 1.72
C VAL A 123 3.74 13.49 0.70
N GLY A 124 2.85 12.53 0.54
CA GLY A 124 1.54 12.72 -0.07
C GLY A 124 0.46 12.45 0.99
N MET A 125 -0.66 13.12 0.90
CA MET A 125 -1.71 13.01 1.92
C MET A 125 -3.06 12.68 1.34
N ILE A 126 -3.75 11.78 2.03
CA ILE A 126 -5.13 11.39 1.78
C ILE A 126 -5.93 11.56 3.08
N ALA A 127 -7.17 12.01 2.95
CA ALA A 127 -8.13 12.09 4.03
C ALA A 127 -9.53 11.69 3.53
N PHE A 128 -10.52 11.78 4.39
CA PHE A 128 -11.91 11.59 4.00
C PHE A 128 -12.58 12.95 3.80
N ARG A 129 -13.63 12.97 2.97
CA ARG A 129 -14.49 14.12 2.78
C ARG A 129 -15.94 13.70 2.63
N THR A 130 -16.85 14.64 2.73
CA THR A 130 -18.25 14.43 2.37
C THR A 130 -18.55 15.07 1.03
N ASP A 131 -18.96 14.24 0.08
CA ASP A 131 -19.48 14.68 -1.21
C ASP A 131 -21.00 14.68 -1.22
N THR A 132 -21.60 15.50 -2.08
CA THR A 132 -23.04 15.47 -2.33
C THR A 132 -23.27 14.91 -3.73
N VAL A 133 -23.82 13.69 -3.80
CA VAL A 133 -24.14 13.00 -5.06
C VAL A 133 -25.67 12.82 -5.13
N ALA A 134 -26.28 13.37 -6.17
CA ALA A 134 -27.75 13.33 -6.35
C ALA A 134 -28.56 13.79 -5.10
N GLY A 135 -28.09 14.84 -4.42
CA GLY A 135 -28.71 15.38 -3.23
C GLY A 135 -28.52 14.55 -1.95
N ARG A 136 -27.69 13.52 -1.98
CA ARG A 136 -27.34 12.69 -0.81
C ARG A 136 -25.86 12.86 -0.45
N SER A 137 -25.60 13.00 0.84
CA SER A 137 -24.23 13.04 1.36
C SER A 137 -23.61 11.64 1.28
N LYS A 138 -22.43 11.54 0.68
CA LYS A 138 -21.62 10.32 0.60
C LYS A 138 -20.20 10.62 1.09
N ALA A 139 -19.65 9.74 1.93
CA ALA A 139 -18.24 9.79 2.25
C ALA A 139 -17.40 9.42 1.01
N ALA A 140 -16.27 10.10 0.84
CA ALA A 140 -15.37 9.89 -0.27
C ALA A 140 -13.91 10.07 0.17
N VAL A 141 -13.00 9.52 -0.61
CA VAL A 141 -11.55 9.66 -0.43
C VAL A 141 -11.08 10.94 -1.09
N ASP A 142 -10.38 11.78 -0.33
CA ASP A 142 -9.81 13.04 -0.76
C ASP A 142 -8.28 12.97 -0.87
N LEU A 143 -7.75 13.19 -2.06
CA LEU A 143 -6.31 13.37 -2.26
C LEU A 143 -5.97 14.83 -1.94
N LEU A 144 -5.51 15.08 -0.71
CA LEU A 144 -5.14 16.42 -0.26
C LEU A 144 -3.92 16.95 -0.99
N THR A 145 -2.91 16.09 -1.22
CA THR A 145 -1.72 16.45 -1.98
C THR A 145 -1.02 15.19 -2.53
N ALA A 146 -0.47 15.31 -3.73
CA ALA A 146 0.44 14.32 -4.28
C ALA A 146 1.76 14.32 -3.50
N ILE A 147 2.62 13.31 -3.72
CA ILE A 147 3.94 13.20 -3.08
C ILE A 147 4.78 14.45 -3.38
N THR A 148 5.14 15.21 -2.34
CA THR A 148 5.95 16.43 -2.44
C THR A 148 6.87 16.60 -1.23
N GLY A 149 8.01 17.29 -1.42
CA GLY A 149 8.91 17.76 -0.36
C GLY A 149 8.58 19.18 0.13
N ASP A 150 7.62 19.87 -0.49
CA ASP A 150 7.27 21.25 -0.12
C ASP A 150 6.46 21.27 1.18
N ARG A 151 7.15 21.57 2.28
CA ARG A 151 6.56 21.63 3.64
C ARG A 151 5.46 22.69 3.77
N ARG A 152 5.53 23.77 2.98
CA ARG A 152 4.49 24.81 2.99
C ARG A 152 3.23 24.29 2.32
N ALA A 153 3.34 23.68 1.15
CA ALA A 153 2.21 23.06 0.46
C ALA A 153 1.55 21.98 1.31
N LEU A 154 2.33 21.15 2.01
CA LEU A 154 1.82 20.13 2.92
C LEU A 154 1.02 20.72 4.09
N ASN A 155 1.51 21.78 4.74
CA ASN A 155 0.76 22.42 5.83
C ASN A 155 -0.52 23.13 5.33
N GLN A 156 -0.48 23.76 4.15
CA GLN A 156 -1.67 24.35 3.53
C GLN A 156 -2.74 23.26 3.22
N ALA A 157 -2.32 22.09 2.76
CA ALA A 157 -3.22 20.98 2.54
C ALA A 157 -3.83 20.46 3.85
N LEU A 158 -3.06 20.40 4.95
CA LEU A 158 -3.59 20.08 6.27
C LEU A 158 -4.64 21.09 6.75
N ASP A 159 -4.46 22.37 6.47
CA ASP A 159 -5.44 23.40 6.85
C ASP A 159 -6.77 23.22 6.11
N SER A 160 -6.75 22.66 4.89
CA SER A 160 -7.95 22.39 4.09
C SER A 160 -8.73 21.14 4.50
N VAL A 161 -8.17 20.29 5.37
CA VAL A 161 -8.82 19.04 5.81
C VAL A 161 -10.17 19.34 6.45
N ALA A 162 -11.21 18.63 6.01
CA ALA A 162 -12.56 18.70 6.54
C ALA A 162 -13.00 17.36 7.13
N THR A 163 -14.07 17.36 7.93
CA THR A 163 -14.63 16.11 8.45
C THR A 163 -15.52 15.42 7.43
N SER A 164 -15.55 14.10 7.48
CA SER A 164 -16.45 13.24 6.70
C SER A 164 -17.63 12.74 7.53
N ASN A 165 -18.74 12.42 6.86
CA ASN A 165 -19.92 11.79 7.46
C ASN A 165 -19.89 10.25 7.39
N GLY A 166 -18.73 9.67 7.16
CA GLY A 166 -18.46 8.23 7.11
C GLY A 166 -16.99 7.97 6.97
N THR A 167 -16.62 6.70 7.08
CA THR A 167 -15.24 6.22 7.08
C THR A 167 -15.03 5.26 5.91
N PRO A 168 -14.67 5.74 4.70
CA PRO A 168 -14.34 4.89 3.56
C PRO A 168 -12.89 4.37 3.70
N TYR A 169 -12.63 3.58 4.75
CA TYR A 169 -11.28 3.24 5.21
C TYR A 169 -10.53 2.38 4.18
N TYR A 170 -11.16 1.31 3.69
CA TYR A 170 -10.52 0.44 2.70
C TYR A 170 -10.31 1.15 1.37
N ASP A 171 -11.30 1.92 0.89
CA ASP A 171 -11.17 2.72 -0.33
C ASP A 171 -10.02 3.74 -0.21
N ALA A 172 -9.78 4.28 1.00
CA ALA A 172 -8.68 5.20 1.22
C ALA A 172 -7.31 4.50 1.25
N LEU A 173 -7.22 3.29 1.81
CA LEU A 173 -6.00 2.47 1.75
C LEU A 173 -5.66 2.12 0.29
N LEU A 174 -6.65 1.71 -0.50
CA LEU A 174 -6.49 1.47 -1.94
C LEU A 174 -6.11 2.75 -2.69
N GLY A 175 -6.77 3.87 -2.36
CA GLY A 175 -6.46 5.18 -2.94
C GLY A 175 -5.02 5.62 -2.62
N ALA A 176 -4.50 5.33 -1.43
CA ALA A 176 -3.11 5.59 -1.07
C ALA A 176 -2.15 4.71 -1.88
N ALA A 177 -2.47 3.42 -2.04
CA ALA A 177 -1.70 2.50 -2.87
C ALA A 177 -1.61 3.01 -4.31
N GLU A 178 -2.75 3.31 -4.92
CA GLU A 178 -2.85 3.67 -6.34
C GLU A 178 -2.26 5.05 -6.64
N ARG A 179 -2.64 6.07 -5.86
CA ARG A 179 -2.35 7.49 -6.19
C ARG A 179 -1.02 7.98 -5.65
N LEU A 180 -0.50 7.37 -4.58
CA LEU A 180 0.70 7.84 -3.91
C LEU A 180 1.85 6.83 -3.94
N LEU A 181 1.57 5.53 -3.99
CA LEU A 181 2.60 4.52 -3.83
C LEU A 181 2.89 3.72 -5.10
N LYS A 182 1.93 3.54 -6.01
CA LYS A 182 2.19 2.99 -7.36
C LYS A 182 2.92 4.03 -8.21
N GLY A 183 3.99 3.62 -8.88
CA GLY A 183 4.73 4.50 -9.81
C GLY A 183 5.65 5.52 -9.16
N GLY A 184 5.93 5.41 -7.87
CA GLY A 184 6.95 6.22 -7.19
C GLY A 184 8.31 6.03 -7.85
N GLY A 185 9.09 7.15 -7.97
CA GLY A 185 10.36 7.19 -8.70
C GLY A 185 11.30 6.05 -8.30
N GLU A 186 12.06 5.57 -9.27
CA GLU A 186 13.04 4.51 -9.09
C GLU A 186 13.95 4.81 -7.89
N ASN A 187 14.17 3.81 -7.04
CA ASN A 187 15.08 3.83 -5.89
C ASN A 187 14.68 4.63 -4.65
N ARG A 188 13.39 5.00 -4.45
CA ARG A 188 12.97 5.61 -3.17
C ARG A 188 12.23 4.58 -2.32
N ARG A 189 12.56 4.56 -1.02
CA ARG A 189 11.81 3.76 -0.04
C ARG A 189 10.43 4.38 0.14
N ARG A 190 9.41 3.55 0.26
CA ARG A 190 8.01 3.97 0.37
C ARG A 190 7.39 3.40 1.62
N VAL A 191 6.61 4.20 2.31
CA VAL A 191 5.86 3.78 3.50
C VAL A 191 4.45 4.35 3.47
N LEU A 192 3.52 3.63 4.07
CA LEU A 192 2.18 4.11 4.36
C LEU A 192 2.05 4.34 5.87
N VAL A 193 1.63 5.52 6.27
CA VAL A 193 1.31 5.85 7.66
C VAL A 193 -0.16 6.20 7.76
N VAL A 194 -0.88 5.51 8.61
CA VAL A 194 -2.34 5.65 8.77
C VAL A 194 -2.65 6.09 10.19
N LEU A 195 -3.39 7.18 10.32
CA LEU A 195 -3.95 7.64 11.59
C LEU A 195 -5.46 7.39 11.59
N GLY A 196 -5.96 6.58 12.51
CA GLY A 196 -7.39 6.29 12.65
C GLY A 196 -7.67 5.11 13.57
N ASP A 197 -8.94 4.75 13.71
CA ASP A 197 -9.39 3.58 14.48
C ASP A 197 -9.54 2.31 13.63
N GLY A 198 -9.44 2.44 12.29
CA GLY A 198 -9.54 1.33 11.35
C GLY A 198 -10.96 0.80 11.12
N VAL A 199 -11.97 1.40 11.74
CA VAL A 199 -13.36 0.92 11.64
C VAL A 199 -14.02 1.44 10.36
N ASP A 200 -14.02 0.64 9.33
CA ASP A 200 -14.71 0.97 8.07
C ASP A 200 -16.21 1.08 8.26
N SER A 201 -16.82 2.04 7.57
CA SER A 201 -18.29 2.20 7.59
C SER A 201 -18.94 2.35 6.22
N THR A 202 -18.19 2.80 5.21
CA THR A 202 -18.77 3.23 3.94
C THR A 202 -17.99 2.84 2.71
N SER A 203 -16.90 2.07 2.83
CA SER A 203 -16.16 1.58 1.67
C SER A 203 -17.01 0.71 0.76
N GLU A 204 -16.76 0.81 -0.52
CA GLU A 204 -17.25 -0.14 -1.52
C GLU A 204 -16.38 -1.39 -1.56
N SER A 205 -15.10 -1.24 -1.24
CA SER A 205 -14.09 -2.30 -1.21
C SER A 205 -14.09 -3.09 0.11
N VAL A 206 -13.40 -4.23 0.10
CA VAL A 206 -13.21 -5.10 1.26
C VAL A 206 -11.74 -5.23 1.63
N PHE A 207 -11.44 -5.68 2.85
CA PHE A 207 -10.07 -5.79 3.36
C PHE A 207 -9.17 -6.70 2.51
N GLN A 208 -9.71 -7.77 1.91
CA GLN A 208 -8.94 -8.66 1.04
C GLN A 208 -8.35 -7.90 -0.17
N GLU A 209 -9.13 -7.01 -0.78
CA GLU A 209 -8.65 -6.17 -1.90
C GLU A 209 -7.51 -5.24 -1.46
N VAL A 210 -7.57 -4.73 -0.21
CA VAL A 210 -6.47 -3.94 0.36
C VAL A 210 -5.19 -4.78 0.49
N GLU A 211 -5.30 -6.02 0.96
CA GLU A 211 -4.15 -6.93 1.05
C GLU A 211 -3.57 -7.21 -0.35
N ASP A 212 -4.44 -7.55 -1.31
CA ASP A 212 -4.05 -7.90 -2.68
C ASP A 212 -3.31 -6.74 -3.39
N GLU A 213 -3.63 -5.48 -3.05
CA GLU A 213 -2.99 -4.31 -3.63
C GLU A 213 -1.75 -3.83 -2.87
N LEU A 214 -1.74 -3.87 -1.53
CA LEU A 214 -0.63 -3.34 -0.74
C LEU A 214 0.53 -4.31 -0.58
N LEU A 215 0.27 -5.62 -0.42
CA LEU A 215 1.34 -6.59 -0.19
C LEU A 215 2.34 -6.66 -1.35
N PRO A 216 1.93 -6.61 -2.64
CA PRO A 216 2.88 -6.63 -3.76
C PRO A 216 3.79 -5.41 -3.82
N LEU A 217 3.36 -4.26 -3.26
CA LEU A 217 4.14 -3.02 -3.33
C LEU A 217 5.46 -3.06 -2.54
N GLY A 218 5.62 -4.02 -1.62
CA GLY A 218 6.83 -4.16 -0.80
C GLY A 218 7.09 -2.99 0.15
N ILE A 219 6.05 -2.26 0.53
CA ILE A 219 6.11 -1.12 1.45
C ILE A 219 5.81 -1.54 2.88
N ALA A 220 6.32 -0.79 3.86
CA ALA A 220 5.93 -0.95 5.26
C ALA A 220 4.68 -0.11 5.56
N VAL A 221 3.70 -0.70 6.26
CA VAL A 221 2.48 -0.01 6.68
C VAL A 221 2.48 0.18 8.19
N TYR A 222 2.39 1.44 8.61
CA TYR A 222 2.34 1.83 10.00
C TYR A 222 0.97 2.39 10.36
N PHE A 223 0.45 1.98 11.50
CA PHE A 223 -0.82 2.48 12.01
C PHE A 223 -0.62 3.23 13.32
N ILE A 224 -1.22 4.39 13.44
CA ILE A 224 -1.50 5.06 14.71
C ILE A 224 -2.96 4.79 15.02
N ARG A 225 -3.18 3.80 15.88
CA ARG A 225 -4.51 3.32 16.24
C ARG A 225 -5.05 4.18 17.37
N VAL A 226 -6.01 5.04 17.06
CA VAL A 226 -6.71 5.89 18.03
C VAL A 226 -7.92 5.15 18.59
N ASP A 227 -8.13 5.18 19.90
CA ASP A 227 -9.31 4.56 20.51
C ASP A 227 -10.51 5.54 20.52
N THR A 228 -11.34 5.47 19.50
CA THR A 228 -12.58 6.25 19.41
C THR A 228 -13.80 5.49 19.96
N ARG A 229 -13.61 4.23 20.39
CA ARG A 229 -14.70 3.37 20.86
C ARG A 229 -15.50 3.96 22.02
N PRO A 230 -14.89 4.56 23.07
CA PRO A 230 -15.67 5.14 24.17
C PRO A 230 -16.66 6.20 23.70
N PHE A 231 -16.21 7.09 22.79
CA PHE A 231 -17.08 8.10 22.20
C PHE A 231 -18.21 7.48 21.38
N LEU A 232 -17.91 6.47 20.56
CA LEU A 232 -18.93 5.80 19.76
C LEU A 232 -19.96 5.11 20.67
N GLU A 233 -19.53 4.32 21.65
CA GLU A 233 -20.41 3.55 22.54
C GLU A 233 -21.34 4.43 23.35
N GLU A 234 -20.85 5.58 23.85
CA GLU A 234 -21.70 6.57 24.54
C GLU A 234 -22.83 7.08 23.62
N ASN A 235 -22.55 7.29 22.34
CA ASN A 235 -23.51 7.82 21.37
C ASN A 235 -24.36 6.74 20.66
N LEU A 236 -24.13 5.45 20.92
CA LEU A 236 -24.94 4.34 20.39
C LEU A 236 -26.18 4.04 21.22
N LEU A 237 -26.21 4.46 22.50
CA LEU A 237 -27.23 4.08 23.45
C LEU A 237 -28.46 4.97 23.38
N GLY A 238 -29.57 4.46 23.93
CA GLY A 238 -30.84 5.19 24.06
C GLY A 238 -31.70 5.17 22.78
N ASP A 239 -32.45 6.24 22.56
CA ASP A 239 -33.42 6.32 21.46
C ASP A 239 -32.70 6.30 20.10
N CYS A 240 -33.03 5.31 19.29
CA CYS A 240 -32.41 5.10 17.99
C CYS A 240 -32.59 6.27 16.99
N GLN A 241 -33.52 7.20 17.26
CA GLN A 241 -33.69 8.38 16.40
C GLN A 241 -32.56 9.39 16.58
N PHE A 242 -31.95 9.44 17.77
CA PHE A 242 -30.90 10.37 18.13
C PHE A 242 -29.53 9.70 18.23
N ALA A 243 -29.48 8.37 18.35
CA ALA A 243 -28.26 7.62 18.48
C ALA A 243 -27.44 7.62 17.18
N MET A 244 -26.12 7.53 17.29
CA MET A 244 -25.27 7.18 16.16
C MET A 244 -25.65 5.78 15.68
N ARG A 245 -25.50 5.53 14.36
CA ARG A 245 -25.99 4.28 13.76
C ARG A 245 -24.87 3.57 13.02
N PHE A 246 -24.88 2.25 13.13
CA PHE A 246 -24.08 1.43 12.22
C PHE A 246 -24.65 1.47 10.81
N SER A 247 -23.75 1.51 9.83
CA SER A 247 -24.11 1.32 8.44
C SER A 247 -24.55 -0.14 8.19
N VAL A 248 -25.28 -0.38 7.11
CA VAL A 248 -25.63 -1.73 6.68
C VAL A 248 -24.38 -2.59 6.42
N ALA A 249 -23.31 -1.99 5.89
CA ALA A 249 -22.03 -2.65 5.69
C ALA A 249 -21.42 -3.13 7.00
N GLN A 250 -21.42 -2.29 8.04
CA GLN A 250 -20.93 -2.66 9.37
C GLN A 250 -21.74 -3.79 10.00
N LEU A 251 -23.08 -3.72 9.95
CA LEU A 251 -23.92 -4.81 10.46
C LEU A 251 -23.69 -6.13 9.70
N ARG A 252 -23.55 -6.07 8.37
CA ARG A 252 -23.23 -7.23 7.55
C ARG A 252 -21.89 -7.84 7.96
N ARG A 253 -20.86 -7.00 8.13
CA ARG A 253 -19.52 -7.41 8.56
C ARG A 253 -19.57 -8.10 9.93
N TYR A 254 -20.27 -7.50 10.90
CA TYR A 254 -20.47 -8.10 12.21
C TYR A 254 -21.09 -9.49 12.14
N TYR A 255 -22.23 -9.63 11.46
CA TYR A 255 -22.91 -10.94 11.37
C TYR A 255 -22.10 -11.96 10.58
N SER A 256 -21.39 -11.55 9.53
CA SER A 256 -20.49 -12.43 8.79
C SER A 256 -19.36 -12.95 9.67
N SER A 257 -18.79 -12.12 10.55
CA SER A 257 -17.72 -12.53 11.47
C SER A 257 -18.17 -13.57 12.50
N LEU A 258 -19.47 -13.67 12.77
CA LEU A 258 -20.08 -14.68 13.65
C LEU A 258 -20.52 -15.95 12.91
N GLY A 259 -20.23 -16.07 11.60
CA GLY A 259 -20.71 -17.18 10.77
C GLY A 259 -22.23 -17.17 10.55
N ALA A 260 -22.91 -16.09 10.90
CA ALA A 260 -24.35 -15.96 10.71
C ALA A 260 -24.69 -15.63 9.25
N ARG A 261 -25.69 -16.30 8.67
CA ARG A 261 -26.21 -15.93 7.36
C ARG A 261 -26.88 -14.55 7.43
N ALA A 262 -26.80 -13.80 6.32
CA ALA A 262 -27.21 -12.40 6.18
C ALA A 262 -28.73 -12.11 6.35
N GLU A 263 -29.52 -13.04 6.87
CA GLU A 263 -30.98 -12.92 7.04
C GLU A 263 -31.42 -12.17 8.33
N ARG A 264 -30.45 -11.77 9.18
CA ARG A 264 -30.78 -11.01 10.37
C ARG A 264 -31.07 -9.55 10.02
N SER A 265 -31.91 -8.92 10.84
CA SER A 265 -32.31 -7.54 10.65
C SER A 265 -31.10 -6.62 10.54
N MET A 266 -30.96 -5.91 9.41
CA MET A 266 -29.97 -4.86 9.19
C MET A 266 -30.51 -3.49 9.68
N ASP A 267 -31.57 -3.50 10.47
CA ASP A 267 -32.20 -2.31 11.03
C ASP A 267 -31.64 -2.04 12.43
N PHE A 268 -30.80 -1.00 12.52
CA PHE A 268 -30.19 -0.57 13.77
C PHE A 268 -31.21 -0.33 14.89
N CYS A 269 -32.39 0.20 14.57
CA CYS A 269 -33.42 0.51 15.56
C CYS A 269 -34.07 -0.73 16.19
N LYS A 270 -33.86 -1.91 15.60
CA LYS A 270 -34.31 -3.18 16.18
C LYS A 270 -33.28 -3.82 17.12
N LEU A 271 -32.08 -3.26 17.19
CA LEU A 271 -31.02 -3.70 18.10
C LEU A 271 -31.23 -3.07 19.48
N GLY A 272 -31.24 -3.88 20.52
CA GLY A 272 -31.15 -3.40 21.90
C GLY A 272 -29.75 -2.85 22.23
N ASP A 273 -29.64 -2.10 23.32
CA ASP A 273 -28.38 -1.46 23.72
C ASP A 273 -27.23 -2.46 23.89
N PHE A 274 -27.47 -3.64 24.46
CA PHE A 274 -26.46 -4.68 24.59
C PHE A 274 -26.00 -5.22 23.24
N GLU A 275 -26.90 -5.36 22.26
CA GLU A 275 -26.55 -5.80 20.92
C GLU A 275 -25.74 -4.74 20.20
N ARG A 276 -26.08 -3.45 20.35
CA ARG A 276 -25.33 -2.33 19.78
C ARG A 276 -23.90 -2.30 20.31
N LEU A 277 -23.73 -2.48 21.64
CA LEU A 277 -22.40 -2.58 22.26
C LEU A 277 -21.61 -3.80 21.78
N ALA A 278 -22.28 -4.96 21.59
CA ALA A 278 -21.64 -6.16 21.07
C ALA A 278 -21.18 -5.97 19.60
N VAL A 279 -21.99 -5.28 18.78
CA VAL A 279 -21.61 -4.90 17.42
C VAL A 279 -20.40 -3.99 17.44
N SER A 280 -20.43 -2.89 18.26
CA SER A 280 -19.30 -1.98 18.42
C SER A 280 -18.03 -2.73 18.76
N LYS A 281 -18.05 -3.48 19.87
CA LYS A 281 -16.90 -4.25 20.33
C LYS A 281 -16.30 -5.11 19.21
N ARG A 282 -17.14 -5.87 18.49
CA ARG A 282 -16.65 -6.79 17.44
C ARG A 282 -16.08 -6.05 16.24
N LEU A 283 -16.64 -4.91 15.85
CA LEU A 283 -16.12 -4.11 14.75
C LEU A 283 -14.72 -3.55 15.07
N TYR A 284 -14.49 -3.07 16.30
CA TYR A 284 -13.17 -2.61 16.73
C TYR A 284 -12.16 -3.78 16.82
N GLU A 285 -12.59 -4.94 17.33
CA GLU A 285 -11.74 -6.15 17.33
C GLU A 285 -11.32 -6.54 15.91
N LEU A 286 -12.24 -6.53 14.95
CA LEU A 286 -11.94 -6.82 13.54
C LEU A 286 -10.96 -5.80 12.94
N ALA A 287 -11.15 -4.52 13.25
CA ALA A 287 -10.24 -3.46 12.80
C ALA A 287 -8.83 -3.66 13.39
N ASP A 288 -8.72 -3.98 14.68
CA ASP A 288 -7.46 -4.26 15.35
C ASP A 288 -6.76 -5.50 14.74
N GLU A 289 -7.52 -6.57 14.48
CA GLU A 289 -7.02 -7.79 13.82
C GLU A 289 -6.45 -7.48 12.41
N GLU A 290 -7.16 -6.69 11.62
CA GLU A 290 -6.76 -6.34 10.25
C GLU A 290 -5.56 -5.39 10.22
N MET A 291 -5.55 -4.36 11.06
CA MET A 291 -4.38 -3.47 11.19
C MET A 291 -3.13 -4.26 11.62
N ALA A 292 -3.27 -5.14 12.62
CA ALA A 292 -2.16 -5.97 13.09
C ALA A 292 -1.67 -6.92 11.99
N LYS A 293 -2.60 -7.55 11.26
CA LYS A 293 -2.29 -8.45 10.14
C LYS A 293 -1.52 -7.73 9.04
N LEU A 294 -2.02 -6.58 8.58
CA LEU A 294 -1.40 -5.83 7.50
C LEU A 294 -0.05 -5.25 7.91
N ALA A 295 0.06 -4.68 9.12
CA ALA A 295 1.32 -4.18 9.64
C ALA A 295 2.39 -5.29 9.70
N LYS A 296 2.03 -6.46 10.24
CA LYS A 296 2.94 -7.60 10.35
C LYS A 296 3.36 -8.14 8.98
N ALA A 297 2.40 -8.31 8.07
CA ALA A 297 2.68 -8.81 6.72
C ALA A 297 3.63 -7.90 5.92
N THR A 298 3.55 -6.57 6.15
CA THR A 298 4.35 -5.56 5.45
C THR A 298 5.64 -5.16 6.17
N GLY A 299 5.90 -5.67 7.38
CA GLY A 299 7.05 -5.29 8.19
C GLY A 299 6.91 -3.93 8.90
N GLY A 300 5.71 -3.37 8.92
CA GLY A 300 5.37 -2.19 9.68
C GLY A 300 4.96 -2.50 11.13
N ARG A 301 4.21 -1.58 11.76
CA ARG A 301 3.82 -1.70 13.17
C ARG A 301 2.56 -0.91 13.48
N VAL A 302 1.79 -1.36 14.48
CA VAL A 302 0.69 -0.61 15.08
C VAL A 302 1.20 0.10 16.34
N PHE A 303 0.98 1.41 16.42
CA PHE A 303 1.25 2.27 17.57
C PHE A 303 -0.08 2.64 18.20
N PRO A 304 -0.40 2.14 19.41
CA PRO A 304 -1.61 2.54 20.08
C PRO A 304 -1.52 3.99 20.55
N ALA A 305 -2.61 4.71 20.44
CA ALA A 305 -2.81 6.02 21.03
C ALA A 305 -4.18 6.00 21.71
N SER A 306 -4.23 6.33 23.01
CA SER A 306 -5.51 6.35 23.76
C SER A 306 -6.42 7.42 23.24
N ASP A 307 -5.84 8.50 22.74
CA ASP A 307 -6.54 9.61 22.10
C ASP A 307 -5.61 10.31 21.06
N LEU A 308 -6.15 11.30 20.38
CA LEU A 308 -5.40 12.09 19.40
C LEU A 308 -4.28 12.97 20.00
N THR A 309 -4.25 13.18 21.32
CA THR A 309 -3.15 13.93 21.97
C THR A 309 -1.87 13.11 21.97
N GLU A 310 -1.99 11.78 22.09
CA GLU A 310 -0.86 10.84 22.03
C GLU A 310 -0.38 10.55 20.60
N ALA A 311 -1.18 10.85 19.58
CA ALA A 311 -0.81 10.61 18.19
C ALA A 311 0.51 11.29 17.80
N GLY A 312 0.84 12.43 18.40
CA GLY A 312 2.11 13.12 18.17
C GLY A 312 3.34 12.31 18.59
N ALA A 313 3.26 11.59 19.71
CA ALA A 313 4.35 10.70 20.17
C ALA A 313 4.46 9.45 19.27
N ALA A 314 3.33 8.88 18.84
CA ALA A 314 3.30 7.77 17.90
C ALA A 314 3.93 8.17 16.55
N PHE A 315 3.61 9.34 16.02
CA PHE A 315 4.24 9.86 14.80
C PHE A 315 5.77 10.03 14.95
N ALA A 316 6.24 10.55 16.09
CA ALA A 316 7.67 10.67 16.35
C ALA A 316 8.35 9.29 16.35
N SER A 317 7.72 8.30 16.99
CA SER A 317 8.22 6.92 17.01
C SER A 317 8.25 6.29 15.61
N ILE A 318 7.24 6.56 14.78
CA ILE A 318 7.21 6.11 13.38
C ILE A 318 8.34 6.79 12.57
N ALA A 319 8.55 8.10 12.72
CA ALA A 319 9.63 8.80 12.02
C ALA A 319 11.00 8.21 12.39
N GLU A 320 11.20 7.86 13.67
CA GLU A 320 12.42 7.19 14.11
C GLU A 320 12.56 5.78 13.51
N ASP A 321 11.48 4.98 13.52
CA ASP A 321 11.43 3.64 12.93
C ASP A 321 11.81 3.68 11.44
N ILE A 322 11.13 4.52 10.67
CA ILE A 322 11.40 4.73 9.25
C ILE A 322 12.84 5.21 9.03
N GLY A 323 13.29 6.16 9.85
CA GLY A 323 14.65 6.70 9.82
C GLY A 323 15.75 5.71 10.15
N THR A 324 15.43 4.49 10.63
CA THR A 324 16.38 3.43 10.97
C THR A 324 16.15 2.14 10.18
N THR A 325 15.15 2.11 9.29
CA THR A 325 14.84 0.96 8.46
C THR A 325 15.95 0.73 7.43
N TYR A 326 16.48 -0.49 7.38
CA TYR A 326 17.31 -0.99 6.30
C TYR A 326 16.41 -1.51 5.17
N SER A 327 16.93 -1.57 3.94
CA SER A 327 16.27 -2.25 2.83
C SER A 327 17.23 -3.28 2.25
N LEU A 328 16.77 -4.53 2.16
CA LEU A 328 17.52 -5.64 1.59
C LEU A 328 16.85 -6.04 0.28
N GLY A 329 17.53 -5.81 -0.83
CA GLY A 329 17.06 -6.26 -2.14
C GLY A 329 17.71 -7.58 -2.52
N TYR A 330 16.93 -8.56 -3.00
CA TYR A 330 17.44 -9.80 -3.56
C TYR A 330 16.63 -10.22 -4.78
N TYR A 331 17.24 -11.02 -5.64
CA TYR A 331 16.56 -11.71 -6.73
C TYR A 331 16.24 -13.13 -6.28
N SER A 332 14.96 -13.53 -6.39
CA SER A 332 14.55 -14.86 -5.96
C SER A 332 15.26 -15.95 -6.78
N SER A 333 15.86 -16.92 -6.08
CA SER A 333 16.38 -18.14 -6.72
C SER A 333 15.27 -19.07 -7.21
N ASN A 334 14.01 -18.81 -6.86
CA ASN A 334 12.84 -19.52 -7.34
C ASN A 334 12.17 -18.73 -8.46
N GLU A 335 12.51 -19.02 -9.69
CA GLU A 335 12.04 -18.32 -10.90
C GLU A 335 10.58 -18.62 -11.27
N LYS A 336 9.86 -19.45 -10.50
CA LYS A 336 8.47 -19.82 -10.83
C LYS A 336 7.53 -18.63 -10.67
N ARG A 337 6.81 -18.31 -11.73
CA ARG A 337 5.73 -17.30 -11.74
C ARG A 337 4.37 -17.99 -11.55
N ASP A 338 4.13 -18.50 -10.33
CA ASP A 338 3.02 -19.40 -10.03
C ASP A 338 1.94 -18.76 -9.16
N GLY A 339 2.02 -17.45 -8.89
CA GLY A 339 1.06 -16.73 -8.07
C GLY A 339 1.06 -17.15 -6.59
N LYS A 340 2.06 -17.94 -6.14
CA LYS A 340 2.08 -18.43 -4.77
C LYS A 340 2.78 -17.46 -3.82
N PHE A 341 2.34 -17.47 -2.58
CA PHE A 341 3.00 -16.75 -1.50
C PHE A 341 4.37 -17.36 -1.19
N ARG A 342 5.40 -16.51 -1.12
CA ARG A 342 6.79 -16.82 -0.75
C ARG A 342 7.06 -16.23 0.61
N ARG A 343 7.41 -17.08 1.58
CA ARG A 343 7.72 -16.62 2.92
C ARG A 343 9.13 -16.06 3.00
N ILE A 344 9.27 -14.85 3.56
CA ILE A 344 10.57 -14.22 3.81
C ILE A 344 10.91 -14.31 5.29
N ARG A 345 12.18 -14.58 5.59
CA ARG A 345 12.75 -14.52 6.92
C ARG A 345 14.11 -13.85 6.87
N VAL A 346 14.30 -12.85 7.75
CA VAL A 346 15.58 -12.15 7.87
C VAL A 346 16.20 -12.46 9.23
N GLU A 347 17.48 -12.74 9.24
CA GLU A 347 18.29 -13.03 10.45
C GLU A 347 19.54 -12.16 10.48
N LEU A 348 20.05 -11.90 11.68
CA LEU A 348 21.39 -11.32 11.86
C LEU A 348 22.40 -12.44 12.07
N LYS A 349 23.52 -12.38 11.35
CA LYS A 349 24.67 -13.28 11.53
C LYS A 349 25.27 -13.09 12.93
N ASP A 350 25.64 -14.20 13.57
CA ASP A 350 26.36 -14.25 14.85
C ASP A 350 25.70 -13.54 16.05
N LYS A 351 24.43 -13.12 15.90
CA LYS A 351 23.70 -12.32 16.89
C LYS A 351 22.30 -12.87 17.21
N ALA A 352 22.05 -14.14 16.87
CA ALA A 352 20.76 -14.78 17.09
C ALA A 352 20.31 -14.65 18.55
N GLY A 353 19.09 -14.18 18.77
CA GLY A 353 18.47 -14.04 20.09
C GLY A 353 18.88 -12.80 20.91
N LYS A 354 19.84 -11.97 20.44
CA LYS A 354 20.23 -10.72 21.11
C LYS A 354 19.52 -9.49 20.54
N PHE A 355 18.94 -9.63 19.35
CA PHE A 355 18.28 -8.56 18.61
C PHE A 355 16.92 -9.01 18.11
N GLY A 356 15.96 -8.10 18.14
CA GLY A 356 14.70 -8.23 17.42
C GLY A 356 14.88 -7.81 15.97
N VAL A 357 14.44 -8.65 15.03
CA VAL A 357 14.43 -8.33 13.60
C VAL A 357 12.97 -8.33 13.13
N ARG A 358 12.53 -7.23 12.56
CA ARG A 358 11.22 -7.06 11.99
C ARG A 358 11.35 -6.78 10.49
N ALA A 359 10.69 -7.62 9.68
CA ALA A 359 10.66 -7.53 8.23
C ALA A 359 9.29 -7.97 7.72
N ARG A 360 9.00 -7.76 6.46
CA ARG A 360 7.78 -8.31 5.83
C ARG A 360 7.80 -9.85 5.88
N GLU A 361 6.62 -10.45 6.06
CA GLU A 361 6.50 -11.92 6.17
C GLU A 361 6.70 -12.65 4.82
N GLY A 362 6.52 -11.96 3.72
CA GLY A 362 6.65 -12.55 2.38
C GLY A 362 6.04 -11.67 1.30
N TYR A 363 5.87 -12.26 0.13
CA TYR A 363 5.23 -11.65 -1.03
C TYR A 363 4.54 -12.72 -1.88
N THR A 364 3.61 -12.31 -2.73
CA THR A 364 3.03 -13.18 -3.74
C THR A 364 3.85 -13.09 -5.00
N ALA A 365 4.39 -14.24 -5.46
CA ALA A 365 5.12 -14.28 -6.72
C ALA A 365 4.20 -13.88 -7.88
N PRO A 366 4.73 -13.21 -8.93
CA PRO A 366 3.93 -12.92 -10.11
C PRO A 366 3.31 -14.19 -10.69
N ALA A 367 2.11 -14.08 -11.24
CA ALA A 367 1.50 -15.13 -12.05
C ALA A 367 1.75 -14.82 -13.54
N ASN A 368 1.97 -15.89 -14.34
CA ASN A 368 2.08 -15.76 -15.81
C ASN A 368 0.71 -15.42 -16.41
#